data_53c2ef6023f7b713bac3dd1c9fa4eed1
#
_entry.id   53c2ef6023f7b713bac3dd1c9fa4eed1
#
_cell.length_a   1.000
_cell.length_b   1.000
_cell.length_c   1.000
_cell.angle_alpha   90.00
_cell.angle_beta   90.00
_cell.angle_gamma   90.00
#
_symmetry.space_group_name_H-M   'P 1'
#
loop_
_entity.id
_entity.type
_entity.pdbx_description
1 polymer ?
#
loop_
_entity_poly.entity_id
_entity_poly.type
_entity_poly.pdbx_seq_one_letter_code
_entity_poly.pdbx_strand_id
1 'polypeptide(L)'
;MKLKKNIAVSETGFVFDPNSGDSFSMNPVGAEILTLLKQEKDFDKIHDAMITKYDVPSDEFDKYFLDFIQTLKQFNLMENDD
;
A
#
# COMPACT_ATOMS: atom_id res chain seq x y z
N MET A 1 -4.28 1.91 -10.51
CA MET A 1 -3.68 2.06 -9.16
C MET A 1 -2.72 0.90 -8.92
N LYS A 2 -1.46 1.15 -9.18
CA LYS A 2 -0.44 0.10 -9.04
C LYS A 2 0.81 0.65 -8.38
N LEU A 3 1.41 -0.18 -7.53
CA LEU A 3 2.73 0.08 -6.99
C LEU A 3 3.78 -0.14 -8.08
N LYS A 4 4.84 0.66 -8.09
CA LYS A 4 5.93 0.46 -9.04
C LYS A 4 6.52 -0.94 -8.87
N LYS A 5 6.83 -1.61 -9.98
CA LYS A 5 7.18 -3.03 -9.96
C LYS A 5 8.46 -3.35 -9.21
N ASN A 6 9.41 -2.43 -9.21
CA ASN A 6 10.71 -2.69 -8.59
C ASN A 6 10.78 -2.27 -7.13
N ILE A 7 9.69 -1.79 -6.55
CA ILE A 7 9.63 -1.47 -5.12
C ILE A 7 9.68 -2.78 -4.34
N ALA A 8 10.61 -2.88 -3.40
CA ALA A 8 10.72 -4.04 -2.52
C ALA A 8 9.95 -3.79 -1.23
N VAL A 9 9.17 -4.77 -0.80
CA VAL A 9 8.38 -4.69 0.44
C VAL A 9 8.70 -5.94 1.26
N SER A 10 9.17 -5.74 2.50
CA SER A 10 9.44 -6.85 3.41
C SER A 10 8.23 -7.14 4.28
N GLU A 11 8.17 -8.34 4.85
CA GLU A 11 7.10 -8.73 5.76
C GLU A 11 7.08 -7.88 7.03
N THR A 12 8.20 -7.27 7.37
CA THR A 12 8.30 -6.43 8.57
C THR A 12 7.90 -4.98 8.30
N GLY A 13 7.47 -4.66 7.09
CA GLY A 13 7.00 -3.32 6.74
C GLY A 13 8.08 -2.39 6.23
N PHE A 14 9.24 -2.93 5.87
CA PHE A 14 10.30 -2.14 5.29
C PHE A 14 10.10 -2.05 3.79
N VAL A 15 10.19 -0.83 3.25
CA VAL A 15 9.97 -0.57 1.82
C VAL A 15 11.24 0.06 1.26
N PHE A 16 11.74 -0.47 0.15
CA PHE A 16 12.93 0.06 -0.50
C PHE A 16 12.64 0.39 -1.95
N ASP A 17 13.02 1.60 -2.36
CA ASP A 17 12.92 2.07 -3.75
C ASP A 17 14.33 2.10 -4.36
N PRO A 18 14.69 1.14 -5.20
CA PRO A 18 16.03 1.12 -5.80
C PRO A 18 16.27 2.25 -6.79
N ASN A 19 15.22 2.87 -7.31
CA ASN A 19 15.38 3.99 -8.25
C ASN A 19 15.93 5.24 -7.57
N SER A 20 15.47 5.52 -6.35
CA SER A 20 15.91 6.69 -5.60
C SER A 20 16.93 6.35 -4.51
N GLY A 21 17.00 5.07 -4.13
CA GLY A 21 17.80 4.65 -3.00
C GLY A 21 17.15 4.89 -1.65
N ASP A 22 15.90 5.40 -1.65
CA ASP A 22 15.19 5.70 -0.41
C ASP A 22 14.58 4.45 0.20
N SER A 23 14.48 4.44 1.53
CA SER A 23 13.78 3.39 2.24
C SER A 23 12.81 4.00 3.24
N PHE A 24 11.75 3.25 3.53
CA PHE A 24 10.67 3.71 4.40
C PHE A 24 10.26 2.58 5.31
N SER A 25 9.76 2.92 6.50
CA SER A 25 9.16 1.94 7.41
C SER A 25 7.66 2.18 7.47
N MET A 26 6.90 1.11 7.33
CA MET A 26 5.43 1.17 7.41
C MET A 26 4.97 0.41 8.64
N ASN A 27 3.81 0.83 9.20
CA ASN A 27 3.19 0.05 10.25
C ASN A 27 2.63 -1.26 9.67
N PRO A 28 2.24 -2.23 10.51
CA PRO A 28 1.76 -3.52 9.99
C PRO A 28 0.59 -3.42 9.02
N VAL A 29 -0.33 -2.49 9.25
CA VAL A 29 -1.48 -2.31 8.37
C VAL A 29 -1.02 -1.81 6.99
N GLY A 30 -0.15 -0.80 6.98
CA GLY A 30 0.40 -0.27 5.73
C GLY A 30 1.22 -1.31 4.97
N ALA A 31 2.01 -2.10 5.69
CA ALA A 31 2.80 -3.15 5.07
C ALA A 31 1.91 -4.18 4.37
N GLU A 32 0.80 -4.52 4.98
CA GLU A 32 -0.13 -5.49 4.42
C GLU A 32 -0.82 -4.94 3.17
N ILE A 33 -1.24 -3.68 3.21
CA ILE A 33 -1.81 -3.03 2.02
C ILE A 33 -0.79 -3.01 0.88
N LEU A 34 0.47 -2.68 1.17
CA LEU A 34 1.51 -2.67 0.16
C LEU A 34 1.74 -4.05 -0.45
N THR A 35 1.72 -5.09 0.38
CA THR A 35 1.87 -6.46 -0.10
C THR A 35 0.75 -6.83 -1.08
N LEU A 36 -0.48 -6.46 -0.75
CA LEU A 36 -1.63 -6.73 -1.62
C LEU A 36 -1.54 -5.91 -2.92
N LEU A 37 -1.10 -4.67 -2.84
CA LEU A 37 -0.88 -3.85 -4.03
C LEU A 37 0.20 -4.46 -4.92
N LYS A 38 1.26 -4.98 -4.32
CA LYS A 38 2.34 -5.61 -5.07
C LYS A 38 1.87 -6.87 -5.78
N GLN A 39 0.88 -7.56 -5.20
CA GLN A 39 0.23 -8.71 -5.82
C GLN A 39 -0.80 -8.30 -6.87
N GLU A 40 -0.91 -7.00 -7.14
CA GLU A 40 -1.83 -6.44 -8.12
C GLU A 40 -3.31 -6.70 -7.80
N LYS A 41 -3.64 -6.80 -6.52
CA LYS A 41 -5.03 -6.90 -6.08
C LYS A 41 -5.72 -5.55 -6.28
N ASP A 42 -6.99 -5.60 -6.70
CA ASP A 42 -7.76 -4.37 -6.87
C ASP A 42 -8.28 -3.87 -5.51
N PHE A 43 -8.87 -2.67 -5.53
CA PHE A 43 -9.36 -2.04 -4.30
C PHE A 43 -10.37 -2.93 -3.56
N ASP A 44 -11.30 -3.54 -4.30
CA ASP A 44 -12.35 -4.34 -3.66
C ASP A 44 -11.77 -5.52 -2.89
N LYS A 45 -10.76 -6.18 -3.44
CA LYS A 45 -10.12 -7.31 -2.76
C LYS A 45 -9.30 -6.85 -1.56
N ILE A 46 -8.58 -5.74 -1.69
CA ILE A 46 -7.83 -5.17 -0.57
C ILE A 46 -8.78 -4.76 0.54
N HIS A 47 -9.85 -4.07 0.18
CA HIS A 47 -10.87 -3.62 1.13
C HIS A 47 -11.45 -4.80 1.92
N ASP A 48 -11.91 -5.84 1.21
CA ASP A 48 -12.52 -7.00 1.86
C ASP A 48 -11.54 -7.72 2.78
N ALA A 49 -10.30 -7.89 2.32
CA ALA A 49 -9.29 -8.57 3.13
C ALA A 49 -8.98 -7.80 4.42
N MET A 50 -8.86 -6.48 4.30
CA MET A 50 -8.44 -5.66 5.43
C MET A 50 -9.56 -5.45 6.45
N ILE A 51 -10.78 -5.20 6.01
CA ILE A 51 -11.89 -5.01 6.95
C ILE A 51 -12.23 -6.32 7.67
N THR A 52 -12.05 -7.46 7.01
CA THR A 52 -12.28 -8.76 7.63
C THR A 52 -11.22 -9.06 8.67
N LYS A 53 -9.95 -8.82 8.32
CA LYS A 53 -8.84 -9.16 9.21
C LYS A 53 -8.78 -8.27 10.44
N TYR A 54 -9.02 -6.97 10.27
CA TYR A 54 -8.85 -5.99 11.34
C TYR A 54 -10.16 -5.53 11.95
N ASP A 55 -11.29 -6.03 11.45
CA ASP A 55 -12.63 -5.73 11.98
C ASP A 55 -12.86 -4.22 12.08
N VAL A 56 -12.54 -3.49 11.02
CA VAL A 56 -12.76 -2.05 10.98
C VAL A 56 -13.98 -1.72 10.13
N PRO A 57 -14.72 -0.63 10.45
CA PRO A 57 -15.81 -0.20 9.60
C PRO A 57 -15.33 0.16 8.19
N SER A 58 -16.17 -0.15 7.20
CA SER A 58 -15.84 0.05 5.80
C SER A 58 -15.48 1.49 5.47
N ASP A 59 -16.24 2.45 6.00
CA ASP A 59 -16.01 3.86 5.72
C ASP A 59 -14.72 4.37 6.36
N GLU A 60 -14.36 3.86 7.52
CA GLU A 60 -13.08 4.22 8.15
C GLU A 60 -11.92 3.67 7.34
N PHE A 61 -12.04 2.45 6.85
CA PHE A 61 -10.99 1.88 6.01
C PHE A 61 -10.85 2.67 4.71
N ASP A 62 -11.95 3.08 4.10
CA ASP A 62 -11.90 3.84 2.85
C ASP A 62 -11.12 5.14 3.02
N LYS A 63 -11.33 5.85 4.12
CA LYS A 63 -10.57 7.08 4.40
C LYS A 63 -9.10 6.80 4.61
N TYR A 64 -8.80 5.77 5.39
CA TYR A 64 -7.42 5.38 5.64
C TYR A 64 -6.72 5.02 4.32
N PHE A 65 -7.39 4.25 3.48
CA PHE A 65 -6.82 3.82 2.22
C PHE A 65 -6.53 5.00 1.29
N LEU A 66 -7.46 5.94 1.19
CA LEU A 66 -7.26 7.13 0.36
C LEU A 66 -6.04 7.94 0.84
N ASP A 67 -5.94 8.17 2.15
CA ASP A 67 -4.80 8.88 2.72
C ASP A 67 -3.50 8.13 2.46
N PHE A 68 -3.53 6.81 2.60
CA PHE A 68 -2.36 5.98 2.38
C PHE A 68 -1.88 6.06 0.93
N ILE A 69 -2.80 5.96 -0.03
CA ILE A 69 -2.46 6.07 -1.45
C ILE A 69 -1.89 7.46 -1.77
N GLN A 70 -2.45 8.53 -1.19
CA GLN A 70 -1.91 9.87 -1.36
C GLN A 70 -0.46 9.95 -0.87
N THR A 71 -0.18 9.34 0.28
CA THR A 71 1.17 9.30 0.82
C THR A 71 2.12 8.54 -0.12
N LEU A 72 1.68 7.40 -0.65
CA LEU A 72 2.48 6.64 -1.59
C LEU A 72 2.79 7.45 -2.85
N LYS A 73 1.82 8.23 -3.32
CA LYS A 73 2.03 9.10 -4.49
C LYS A 73 3.05 10.19 -4.18
N GLN A 74 3.00 10.77 -2.99
CA GLN A 74 3.96 11.78 -2.57
C GLN A 74 5.38 11.24 -2.53
N PHE A 75 5.54 9.98 -2.14
CA PHE A 75 6.84 9.31 -2.12
C PHE A 75 7.23 8.74 -3.48
N ASN A 76 6.40 8.94 -4.49
CA ASN A 76 6.68 8.49 -5.86
C ASN A 76 6.81 6.96 -5.96
N LEU A 77 5.99 6.25 -5.19
CA LEU A 77 6.01 4.79 -5.16
C LEU A 77 4.95 4.15 -6.06
N MET A 78 4.02 4.94 -6.57
CA MET A 78 2.94 4.43 -7.43
C MET A 78 3.27 4.64 -8.90
N GLU A 79 2.80 3.71 -9.74
CA GLU A 79 2.92 3.89 -11.19
C GLU A 79 2.05 5.04 -11.67
N ASN A 80 2.51 5.70 -12.72
CA ASN A 80 1.75 6.75 -13.39
C ASN A 80 0.65 6.11 -14.23
N ASP A 81 -0.58 6.54 -14.03
CA ASP A 81 -1.77 6.00 -14.71
C ASP A 81 -2.24 6.89 -15.85
N ASP A 82 -1.38 7.41 -16.62
CA ASP A 82 -1.79 8.30 -17.73
C ASP A 82 -2.39 7.53 -18.89
#